data_f3e3585f7aa32f2b6023ed74c8383a43
#
_entry.id   f3e3585f7aa32f2b6023ed74c8383a43
#
_cell.length_a   1.000
_cell.length_b   1.000
_cell.length_c   1.000
_cell.angle_alpha   90.00
_cell.angle_beta   90.00
_cell.angle_gamma   90.00
#
_symmetry.space_group_name_H-M   'P 1'
#
loop_
_entity.id
_entity.type
_entity.pdbx_description
1 polymer ?
#
loop_
_entity_poly.entity_id
_entity_poly.type
_entity_poly.pdbx_seq_one_letter_code
_entity_poly.pdbx_strand_id
1 'polypeptide(L)'
;MITINRKEQELIDEVIQNFDFYKCQIMMEFMGWKWVTYNGYRIPTKYDLIEAAKDRIQSAIEGIKEAGRMGLNESYGSSSGGLKATVYKNRYNQITFIKLEFILTEWDAGDD
;
A
#
# COMPACT_ATOMS: atom_id res chain seq x y z
N MET A 1 -14.88 9.68 2.26
CA MET A 1 -14.79 8.64 1.21
C MET A 1 -14.46 9.28 -0.11
N ILE A 2 -13.50 8.70 -0.85
CA ILE A 2 -13.12 9.20 -2.17
C ILE A 2 -13.73 8.33 -3.26
N THR A 3 -13.84 8.91 -4.44
CA THR A 3 -14.28 8.18 -5.61
C THR A 3 -13.05 7.70 -6.38
N ILE A 4 -13.04 6.41 -6.68
CA ILE A 4 -12.00 5.80 -7.51
C ILE A 4 -12.56 5.70 -8.91
N ASN A 5 -11.93 6.36 -9.88
CA ASN A 5 -12.40 6.29 -11.26
C ASN A 5 -11.91 5.02 -11.93
N ARG A 6 -12.38 4.75 -13.15
CA ARG A 6 -12.07 3.51 -13.86
C ARG A 6 -10.58 3.35 -14.13
N LYS A 7 -9.91 4.42 -14.53
CA LYS A 7 -8.48 4.36 -14.82
C LYS A 7 -7.66 4.07 -13.56
N GLU A 8 -8.05 4.68 -12.45
CA GLU A 8 -7.41 4.44 -11.16
C GLU A 8 -7.61 2.99 -10.73
N GLN A 9 -8.81 2.47 -10.91
CA GLN A 9 -9.08 1.07 -10.58
C GLN A 9 -8.23 0.12 -11.43
N GLU A 10 -8.04 0.44 -12.71
CA GLU A 10 -7.18 -0.36 -13.59
C GLU A 10 -5.74 -0.36 -13.08
N LEU A 11 -5.23 0.79 -12.63
CA LEU A 11 -3.89 0.88 -12.07
C LEU A 11 -3.76 0.06 -10.79
N ILE A 12 -4.78 0.10 -9.94
CA ILE A 12 -4.81 -0.68 -8.70
C ILE A 12 -4.77 -2.18 -9.04
N ASP A 13 -5.63 -2.61 -9.93
CA ASP A 13 -5.71 -4.02 -10.32
C ASP A 13 -4.39 -4.52 -10.90
N GLU A 14 -3.76 -3.70 -11.73
CA GLU A 14 -2.48 -4.06 -12.35
C GLU A 14 -1.37 -4.21 -11.32
N VAL A 15 -1.24 -3.26 -10.38
CA VAL A 15 -0.18 -3.34 -9.40
C VAL A 15 -0.39 -4.52 -8.45
N ILE A 16 -1.64 -4.79 -8.07
CA ILE A 16 -1.95 -5.95 -7.23
C ILE A 16 -1.62 -7.25 -7.96
N GLN A 17 -1.98 -7.34 -9.23
CA GLN A 17 -1.73 -8.55 -10.02
C GLN A 17 -0.23 -8.82 -10.20
N ASN A 18 0.57 -7.77 -10.35
CA ASN A 18 1.99 -7.91 -10.66
C ASN A 18 2.90 -7.96 -9.43
N PHE A 19 2.41 -7.65 -8.25
CA PHE A 19 3.22 -7.66 -7.04
C PHE A 19 3.38 -9.07 -6.50
N ASP A 20 4.58 -9.41 -6.05
CA ASP A 20 4.89 -10.76 -5.56
C ASP A 20 4.53 -10.89 -4.07
N PHE A 21 3.26 -11.10 -3.79
CA PHE A 21 2.78 -11.29 -2.42
C PHE A 21 3.28 -12.59 -1.80
N TYR A 22 3.52 -13.60 -2.61
CA TYR A 22 4.04 -14.87 -2.13
C TYR A 22 5.42 -14.69 -1.54
N LYS A 23 6.27 -13.91 -2.20
CA LYS A 23 7.60 -13.60 -1.70
C LYS A 23 7.52 -12.86 -0.37
N CYS A 24 6.60 -11.92 -0.24
CA CYS A 24 6.40 -11.19 1.02
C CYS A 24 6.00 -12.14 2.14
N GLN A 25 5.08 -13.05 1.85
CA GLN A 25 4.63 -14.03 2.84
C GLN A 25 5.78 -14.91 3.32
N ILE A 26 6.60 -15.41 2.39
CA ILE A 26 7.75 -16.23 2.73
C ILE A 26 8.73 -15.44 3.60
N MET A 27 9.01 -14.20 3.24
CA MET A 27 9.93 -13.36 4.01
C MET A 27 9.40 -13.11 5.42
N MET A 28 8.11 -12.86 5.56
CA MET A 28 7.51 -12.66 6.87
C MET A 28 7.59 -13.92 7.73
N GLU A 29 7.30 -15.08 7.15
CA GLU A 29 7.44 -16.34 7.86
C GLU A 29 8.88 -16.57 8.30
N PHE A 30 9.82 -16.37 7.40
CA PHE A 30 11.23 -16.57 7.69
C PHE A 30 11.71 -15.67 8.83
N MET A 31 11.25 -14.42 8.87
CA MET A 31 11.66 -13.46 9.88
C MET A 31 10.81 -13.52 11.15
N GLY A 32 9.77 -14.34 11.16
CA GLY A 32 8.88 -14.43 12.29
C GLY A 32 8.01 -13.21 12.50
N TRP A 33 7.72 -12.46 11.44
CA TRP A 33 6.83 -11.31 11.55
C TRP A 33 5.40 -11.76 11.80
N LYS A 34 4.77 -11.12 12.77
CA LYS A 34 3.37 -11.41 13.10
C LYS A 34 2.61 -10.12 13.21
N TRP A 35 1.43 -10.12 12.62
CA TRP A 35 0.50 -9.01 12.77
C TRP A 35 -0.34 -9.18 14.03
N VAL A 36 -0.64 -8.08 14.68
CA VAL A 36 -1.63 -8.09 15.76
C VAL A 36 -2.99 -8.15 15.10
N THR A 37 -3.76 -9.16 15.48
CA THR A 37 -5.11 -9.35 14.95
C THR A 37 -6.10 -9.37 16.13
N TYR A 38 -7.36 -9.39 15.79
CA TYR A 38 -8.42 -9.49 16.78
C TYR A 38 -8.23 -10.69 17.70
N ASN A 39 -7.72 -11.79 17.17
CA ASN A 39 -7.53 -13.04 17.90
C ASN A 39 -6.07 -13.25 18.36
N GLY A 40 -5.28 -12.20 18.41
CA GLY A 40 -3.88 -12.29 18.84
C GLY A 40 -2.91 -12.06 17.69
N TYR A 41 -1.72 -12.65 17.79
CA TYR A 41 -0.68 -12.47 16.79
C TYR A 41 -0.71 -13.62 15.79
N ARG A 42 -0.56 -13.29 14.51
CA ARG A 42 -0.41 -14.30 13.48
C ARG A 42 0.41 -13.81 12.29
N ILE A 43 1.02 -14.75 11.60
CA ILE A 43 1.70 -14.45 10.34
C ILE A 43 0.63 -14.19 9.28
N PRO A 44 0.71 -13.08 8.55
CA PRO A 44 -0.31 -12.78 7.55
C PRO A 44 -0.29 -13.77 6.40
N THR A 45 -1.47 -14.11 5.89
CA THR A 45 -1.61 -14.93 4.70
C THR A 45 -1.46 -14.06 3.46
N LYS A 46 -1.33 -14.69 2.28
CA LYS A 46 -1.31 -13.95 1.02
C LYS A 46 -2.56 -13.07 0.88
N TYR A 47 -3.71 -13.61 1.27
CA TYR A 47 -4.95 -12.86 1.21
C TYR A 47 -4.90 -11.61 2.10
N ASP A 48 -4.38 -11.76 3.32
CA ASP A 48 -4.23 -10.63 4.24
C ASP A 48 -3.34 -9.54 3.65
N LEU A 49 -2.26 -9.94 3.00
CA LEU A 49 -1.33 -9.01 2.38
C LEU A 49 -1.97 -8.27 1.21
N ILE A 50 -2.77 -8.96 0.40
CA ILE A 50 -3.49 -8.33 -0.70
C ILE A 50 -4.48 -7.29 -0.18
N GLU A 51 -5.24 -7.62 0.85
CA GLU A 51 -6.20 -6.68 1.43
C GLU A 51 -5.50 -5.49 2.05
N ALA A 52 -4.38 -5.71 2.73
CA ALA A 52 -3.58 -4.62 3.28
C ALA A 52 -3.01 -3.72 2.19
N ALA A 53 -2.56 -4.31 1.09
CA ALA A 53 -2.05 -3.53 -0.04
C ALA A 53 -3.12 -2.65 -0.65
N LYS A 54 -4.32 -3.18 -0.83
CA LYS A 54 -5.45 -2.40 -1.33
C LYS A 54 -5.76 -1.23 -0.41
N ASP A 55 -5.73 -1.47 0.88
CA ASP A 55 -5.99 -0.43 1.88
C ASP A 55 -4.91 0.65 1.84
N ARG A 56 -3.64 0.26 1.72
CA ARG A 56 -2.54 1.23 1.61
C ARG A 56 -2.67 2.06 0.33
N ILE A 57 -3.01 1.42 -0.78
CA ILE A 57 -3.21 2.12 -2.04
C ILE A 57 -4.36 3.13 -1.93
N GLN A 58 -5.47 2.71 -1.34
CA GLN A 58 -6.61 3.61 -1.16
C GLN A 58 -6.24 4.80 -0.29
N SER A 59 -5.53 4.58 0.81
CA SER A 59 -5.09 5.66 1.70
C SER A 59 -4.16 6.63 0.96
N ALA A 60 -3.26 6.10 0.12
CA ALA A 60 -2.36 6.94 -0.66
C ALA A 60 -3.13 7.78 -1.70
N ILE A 61 -4.14 7.19 -2.33
CA ILE A 61 -4.98 7.92 -3.29
C ILE A 61 -5.74 9.05 -2.58
N GLU A 62 -6.31 8.77 -1.42
CA GLU A 62 -6.99 9.80 -0.62
C GLU A 62 -6.03 10.93 -0.29
N GLY A 63 -4.84 10.59 0.19
CA GLY A 63 -3.85 11.58 0.58
C GLY A 63 -3.43 12.48 -0.58
N ILE A 64 -3.16 11.87 -1.76
CA ILE A 64 -2.71 12.67 -2.89
C ILE A 64 -3.83 13.55 -3.44
N LYS A 65 -5.07 13.09 -3.38
CA LYS A 65 -6.20 13.90 -3.84
C LYS A 65 -6.42 15.11 -2.95
N GLU A 66 -6.25 14.95 -1.64
CA GLU A 66 -6.34 16.08 -0.72
C GLU A 66 -5.16 17.03 -0.91
N ALA A 67 -3.94 16.50 -1.01
CA ALA A 67 -2.75 17.31 -1.27
C ALA A 67 -2.84 18.00 -2.62
N GLY A 68 -3.42 17.33 -3.62
CA GLY A 68 -3.64 17.90 -4.94
C GLY A 68 -4.51 19.13 -4.92
N ARG A 69 -5.57 19.12 -4.11
CA ARG A 69 -6.41 20.28 -3.95
C ARG A 69 -5.65 21.46 -3.35
N MET A 70 -4.64 21.16 -2.53
CA MET A 70 -3.79 22.17 -1.92
C MET A 70 -2.58 22.51 -2.76
N GLY A 71 -2.37 21.78 -3.87
CA GLY A 71 -1.27 22.05 -4.78
C GLY A 71 0.11 21.72 -4.21
N LEU A 72 0.21 20.80 -3.26
CA LEU A 72 1.44 20.60 -2.52
C LEU A 72 2.34 19.46 -3.01
N ASN A 73 1.78 18.36 -3.50
CA ASN A 73 2.59 17.16 -3.79
C ASN A 73 2.31 16.53 -5.13
N GLU A 74 3.36 15.98 -5.77
CA GLU A 74 3.24 15.19 -6.98
C GLU A 74 3.17 13.70 -6.68
N SER A 75 3.48 13.31 -5.46
CA SER A 75 3.36 11.92 -5.01
C SER A 75 2.95 11.87 -3.55
N TYR A 76 2.39 10.75 -3.14
CA TYR A 76 1.98 10.53 -1.77
C TYR A 76 2.11 9.06 -1.42
N GLY A 77 2.67 8.79 -0.25
CA GLY A 77 2.86 7.42 0.21
C GLY A 77 2.05 7.11 1.46
N SER A 78 1.64 5.86 1.59
CA SER A 78 1.00 5.34 2.79
C SER A 78 1.60 3.98 3.12
N SER A 79 2.03 3.79 4.36
CA SER A 79 2.71 2.56 4.75
C SER A 79 2.22 2.04 6.10
N SER A 80 2.16 0.73 6.22
CA SER A 80 1.85 0.04 7.47
C SER A 80 2.03 -1.45 7.26
N GLY A 81 2.47 -2.15 8.33
CA GLY A 81 2.58 -3.61 8.30
C GLY A 81 3.60 -4.15 7.32
N GLY A 82 4.59 -3.37 6.97
CA GLY A 82 5.64 -3.77 6.03
C GLY A 82 5.32 -3.51 4.57
N LEU A 83 4.14 -2.98 4.28
CA LEU A 83 3.75 -2.65 2.90
C LEU A 83 3.61 -1.14 2.77
N LYS A 84 4.12 -0.63 1.66
CA LYS A 84 4.01 0.79 1.33
C LYS A 84 3.48 0.96 -0.07
N ALA A 85 2.46 1.79 -0.21
CA ALA A 85 1.94 2.19 -1.51
C ALA A 85 2.26 3.65 -1.75
N THR A 86 2.74 3.97 -2.94
CA THR A 86 2.99 5.34 -3.35
C THR A 86 2.24 5.60 -4.64
N VAL A 87 1.51 6.69 -4.69
CA VAL A 87 0.80 7.10 -5.90
C VAL A 87 1.40 8.39 -6.43
N TYR A 88 1.41 8.52 -7.74
CA TYR A 88 1.99 9.66 -8.46
C TYR A 88 0.93 10.29 -9.33
N LYS A 89 0.96 11.59 -9.41
CA LYS A 89 0.05 12.35 -10.28
C LYS A 89 0.83 13.25 -11.22
N ASN A 90 0.20 13.59 -12.34
CA ASN A 90 0.76 14.56 -13.28
C ASN A 90 0.28 15.98 -12.93
N ARG A 91 0.67 16.95 -13.73
CA ARG A 91 0.30 18.35 -13.52
C ARG A 91 -1.20 18.61 -13.64
N TYR A 92 -1.95 17.67 -14.20
CA TYR A 92 -3.40 17.79 -14.36
C TYR A 92 -4.16 17.10 -13.23
N ASN A 93 -3.45 16.74 -12.14
CA ASN A 93 -4.02 16.03 -10.98
C ASN A 93 -4.57 14.65 -11.31
N GLN A 94 -4.07 14.03 -12.40
CA GLN A 94 -4.45 12.67 -12.74
C GLN A 94 -3.42 11.70 -12.16
N ILE A 95 -3.89 10.66 -11.51
CA ILE A 95 -3.01 9.61 -11.02
C ILE A 95 -2.51 8.80 -12.21
N THR A 96 -1.19 8.71 -12.36
CA THR A 96 -0.56 8.07 -13.50
C THR A 96 0.19 6.80 -13.15
N PHE A 97 0.55 6.60 -11.89
CA PHE A 97 1.34 5.46 -11.50
C PHE A 97 1.13 5.14 -10.04
N ILE A 98 1.08 3.83 -9.74
CA ILE A 98 0.98 3.32 -8.37
C ILE A 98 2.14 2.36 -8.17
N LYS A 99 2.91 2.57 -7.09
CA LYS A 99 4.03 1.71 -6.72
C LYS A 99 3.71 1.03 -5.40
N LEU A 100 3.96 -0.27 -5.33
CA LEU A 100 3.78 -1.04 -4.12
C LEU A 100 5.12 -1.66 -3.72
N GLU A 101 5.50 -1.51 -2.46
CA GLU A 101 6.80 -1.97 -1.95
C GLU A 101 6.63 -2.74 -0.65
N PHE A 102 7.49 -3.74 -0.46
CA PHE A 102 7.64 -4.42 0.81
C PHE A 102 8.83 -3.81 1.55
N ILE A 103 8.57 -3.21 2.72
CA ILE A 103 9.58 -2.44 3.44
C ILE A 103 9.88 -3.10 4.78
N LEU A 104 11.00 -3.80 4.84
CA LEU A 104 11.42 -4.50 6.06
C LEU A 104 11.89 -3.53 7.15
N THR A 105 12.64 -2.51 6.75
CA THR A 105 13.20 -1.56 7.69
C THR A 105 12.14 -0.76 8.44
N GLU A 106 11.03 -0.49 7.78
CA GLU A 106 9.94 0.22 8.41
C GLU A 106 9.29 -0.61 9.51
N TRP A 107 9.18 -1.93 9.27
CA TRP A 107 8.64 -2.83 10.28
C TRP A 107 9.50 -2.82 11.53
N ASP A 108 10.82 -2.87 11.35
CA ASP A 108 11.77 -2.83 12.47
C ASP A 108 11.60 -1.55 13.28
N ALA A 109 11.45 -0.43 12.59
CA ALA A 109 11.26 0.86 13.26
C ALA A 109 9.92 0.93 13.98
N GLY A 110 8.89 0.35 13.40
CA GLY A 110 7.56 0.37 13.97
C GLY A 110 7.37 -0.56 15.15
N ASP A 111 8.30 -1.44 15.36
CA ASP A 111 8.22 -2.44 16.42
C ASP A 111 8.64 -1.90 17.79
N ASP A 112 9.09 -0.71 17.85
CA ASP A 112 9.53 -0.08 19.09
C ASP A 112 8.39 0.32 20.01
#